data_166f1aefb5986833866279dffc133a45
#
_entry.id   166f1aefb5986833866279dffc133a45
#
_cell.length_a   1.000
_cell.length_b   1.000
_cell.length_c   1.000
_cell.angle_alpha   90.00
_cell.angle_beta   90.00
_cell.angle_gamma   90.00
#
_symmetry.space_group_name_H-M   'P 1'
#
loop_
_entity.id
_entity.type
_entity.pdbx_description
1 polymer ?
#
loop_
_entity_poly.entity_id
_entity_poly.type
_entity_poly.pdbx_seq_one_letter_code
_entity_poly.pdbx_strand_id
1 'polypeptide(L)'
;EAAICAFAAQHPDIRLTAAIVPNAWGVLSEKLPAGAPVEDQKALIDAIDQAMPDVRTANLSEALRSRRSEPLYYRTDHHWTSLAARYAFETLSAQLDLQPVRSYTVYPVSDSFEGTLAAKTGSHAALDTIEIYVPDTDVQYAVTYADTQTTICSLYDRAKLAEKNQYEVFFGGNHSRVDIQTTADTGRTLLLLKDSYANCFVQFLTPYYDRILMICLLYTSPSPRD
;
A
#
# COMPACT_ATOMS: atom_id res chain seq x y z
N GLU A 1 19.20 -1.29 -1.56
CA GLU A 1 19.30 -2.15 -2.75
C GLU A 1 20.24 -3.33 -2.49
N ALA A 2 21.50 -3.12 -2.03
CA ALA A 2 22.48 -4.18 -1.83
C ALA A 2 21.95 -5.35 -0.95
N ALA A 3 21.24 -5.05 0.13
CA ALA A 3 20.65 -6.09 1.01
C ALA A 3 19.56 -6.90 0.30
N ILE A 4 18.75 -6.26 -0.56
CA ILE A 4 17.71 -6.92 -1.34
C ILE A 4 18.32 -7.85 -2.39
N CYS A 5 19.35 -7.37 -3.11
CA CYS A 5 20.08 -8.19 -4.08
C CYS A 5 20.79 -9.38 -3.41
N ALA A 6 21.42 -9.15 -2.26
CA ALA A 6 22.06 -10.23 -1.50
C ALA A 6 21.06 -11.28 -1.02
N PHE A 7 19.87 -10.85 -0.57
CA PHE A 7 18.80 -11.77 -0.21
C PHE A 7 18.32 -12.57 -1.42
N ALA A 8 18.07 -11.92 -2.55
CA ALA A 8 17.67 -12.60 -3.78
C ALA A 8 18.68 -13.67 -4.22
N ALA A 9 19.97 -13.34 -4.17
CA ALA A 9 21.05 -14.28 -4.52
C ALA A 9 21.15 -15.47 -3.57
N GLN A 10 20.86 -15.27 -2.27
CA GLN A 10 20.89 -16.35 -1.26
C GLN A 10 19.65 -17.24 -1.28
N HIS A 11 18.54 -16.75 -1.83
CA HIS A 11 17.25 -17.44 -1.84
C HIS A 11 16.64 -17.48 -3.26
N PRO A 12 17.26 -18.21 -4.19
CA PRO A 12 16.82 -18.26 -5.59
C PRO A 12 15.46 -18.98 -5.78
N ASP A 13 15.01 -19.72 -4.77
CA ASP A 13 13.71 -20.36 -4.70
C ASP A 13 12.58 -19.42 -4.30
N ILE A 14 12.90 -18.23 -3.77
CA ILE A 14 11.94 -17.19 -3.39
C ILE A 14 11.79 -16.20 -4.54
N ARG A 15 10.56 -16.04 -5.03
CA ARG A 15 10.25 -14.98 -6.01
C ARG A 15 10.16 -13.64 -5.30
N LEU A 16 11.11 -12.77 -5.57
CA LEU A 16 11.18 -11.45 -4.98
C LEU A 16 10.67 -10.39 -5.95
N THR A 17 9.78 -9.53 -5.48
CA THR A 17 9.27 -8.37 -6.22
C THR A 17 9.44 -7.13 -5.35
N ALA A 18 10.04 -6.09 -5.88
CA ALA A 18 10.13 -4.77 -5.24
C ALA A 18 9.17 -3.80 -5.93
N ALA A 19 8.41 -3.06 -5.13
CA ALA A 19 7.51 -2.03 -5.61
C ALA A 19 7.75 -0.73 -4.84
N ILE A 20 8.22 0.29 -5.53
CA ILE A 20 8.41 1.61 -4.96
C ILE A 20 7.20 2.47 -5.33
N VAL A 21 6.47 2.89 -4.30
CA VAL A 21 5.28 3.71 -4.49
C VAL A 21 5.69 5.18 -4.60
N PRO A 22 5.38 5.86 -5.73
CA PRO A 22 5.67 7.28 -5.86
C PRO A 22 4.76 8.10 -4.95
N ASN A 23 5.28 9.19 -4.42
CA ASN A 23 4.51 10.17 -3.65
C ASN A 23 3.65 11.05 -4.57
N ALA A 24 2.68 11.76 -3.98
CA ALA A 24 1.80 12.68 -4.72
C ALA A 24 2.58 13.70 -5.56
N TRP A 25 3.65 14.29 -5.03
CA TRP A 25 4.46 15.27 -5.76
C TRP A 25 5.23 14.66 -6.94
N GLY A 26 5.56 13.37 -6.91
CA GLY A 26 6.18 12.68 -8.05
C GLY A 26 5.20 12.38 -9.19
N VAL A 27 3.93 12.16 -8.87
CA VAL A 27 2.87 11.84 -9.85
C VAL A 27 2.13 13.10 -10.33
N LEU A 28 1.85 14.05 -9.42
CA LEU A 28 1.07 15.25 -9.65
C LEU A 28 1.97 16.50 -9.67
N SER A 29 3.12 16.41 -10.32
CA SER A 29 4.14 17.49 -10.31
C SER A 29 3.63 18.80 -10.88
N GLU A 30 2.63 18.78 -11.76
CA GLU A 30 1.97 19.96 -12.30
C GLU A 30 1.16 20.77 -11.27
N LYS A 31 0.85 20.18 -10.10
CA LYS A 31 0.16 20.84 -8.99
C LYS A 31 1.13 21.52 -8.01
N LEU A 32 2.42 21.34 -8.19
CA LEU A 32 3.41 21.97 -7.34
C LEU A 32 3.55 23.47 -7.68
N PRO A 33 3.80 24.32 -6.67
CA PRO A 33 4.17 25.71 -6.91
C PRO A 33 5.42 25.81 -7.78
N ALA A 34 5.50 26.85 -8.60
CA ALA A 34 6.69 27.11 -9.41
C ALA A 34 7.92 27.26 -8.50
N GLY A 35 8.99 26.51 -8.84
CA GLY A 35 10.24 26.52 -8.06
C GLY A 35 10.19 25.71 -6.76
N ALA A 36 9.18 24.85 -6.57
CA ALA A 36 9.16 23.94 -5.43
C ALA A 36 10.45 23.09 -5.39
N PRO A 37 11.18 23.04 -4.26
CA PRO A 37 12.45 22.31 -4.15
C PRO A 37 12.17 20.81 -3.95
N VAL A 38 11.81 20.12 -5.03
CA VAL A 38 11.56 18.68 -5.02
C VAL A 38 12.59 17.95 -5.89
N GLU A 39 12.98 16.76 -5.46
CA GLU A 39 13.83 15.87 -6.24
C GLU A 39 13.04 15.20 -7.37
N ASP A 40 13.73 14.80 -8.43
CA ASP A 40 13.13 13.97 -9.48
C ASP A 40 12.95 12.53 -8.98
N GLN A 41 11.78 12.28 -8.39
CA GLN A 41 11.45 10.99 -7.81
C GLN A 41 11.39 9.88 -8.88
N LYS A 42 11.01 10.22 -10.11
CA LYS A 42 11.01 9.23 -11.20
C LYS A 42 12.43 8.77 -11.50
N ALA A 43 13.37 9.70 -11.63
CA ALA A 43 14.76 9.35 -11.87
C ALA A 43 15.36 8.53 -10.72
N LEU A 44 14.98 8.83 -9.47
CA LEU A 44 15.39 8.06 -8.30
C LEU A 44 14.85 6.63 -8.35
N ILE A 45 13.55 6.45 -8.63
CA ILE A 45 12.92 5.12 -8.73
C ILE A 45 13.54 4.32 -9.87
N ASP A 46 13.74 4.92 -11.05
CA ASP A 46 14.37 4.28 -12.19
C ASP A 46 15.82 3.83 -11.86
N ALA A 47 16.57 4.63 -11.10
CA ALA A 47 17.92 4.27 -10.68
C ALA A 47 17.94 3.09 -9.69
N ILE A 48 16.96 3.05 -8.76
CA ILE A 48 16.81 1.94 -7.81
C ILE A 48 16.45 0.65 -8.56
N ASP A 49 15.50 0.71 -9.50
CA ASP A 49 15.12 -0.45 -10.31
C ASP A 49 16.30 -0.99 -11.13
N GLN A 50 17.11 -0.09 -11.73
CA GLN A 50 18.32 -0.48 -12.47
C GLN A 50 19.41 -1.10 -11.59
N ALA A 51 19.46 -0.71 -10.31
CA ALA A 51 20.40 -1.27 -9.34
C ALA A 51 20.01 -2.67 -8.82
N MET A 52 18.84 -3.17 -9.21
CA MET A 52 18.30 -4.47 -8.77
C MET A 52 17.91 -5.36 -9.97
N PRO A 53 18.84 -5.72 -10.88
CA PRO A 53 18.52 -6.40 -12.15
C PRO A 53 17.91 -7.80 -11.95
N ASP A 54 18.20 -8.47 -10.83
CA ASP A 54 17.71 -9.81 -10.51
C ASP A 54 16.41 -9.80 -9.69
N VAL A 55 15.87 -8.61 -9.41
CA VAL A 55 14.62 -8.44 -8.66
C VAL A 55 13.52 -7.97 -9.63
N ARG A 56 12.35 -8.59 -9.57
CA ARG A 56 11.21 -8.11 -10.36
C ARG A 56 10.77 -6.75 -9.84
N THR A 57 10.61 -5.79 -10.74
CA THR A 57 10.11 -4.44 -10.41
C THR A 57 8.93 -4.07 -11.30
N ALA A 58 8.14 -3.10 -10.90
CA ALA A 58 7.07 -2.53 -11.72
C ALA A 58 7.10 -1.00 -11.66
N ASN A 59 7.01 -0.36 -12.81
CA ASN A 59 6.99 1.10 -12.90
C ASN A 59 5.62 1.66 -12.51
N LEU A 60 5.41 1.84 -11.21
CA LEU A 60 4.18 2.43 -10.66
C LEU A 60 4.07 3.92 -10.98
N SER A 61 5.19 4.61 -11.18
CA SER A 61 5.20 6.05 -11.53
C SER A 61 4.49 6.30 -12.85
N GLU A 62 4.80 5.53 -13.90
CA GLU A 62 4.18 5.69 -15.21
C GLU A 62 2.69 5.30 -15.16
N ALA A 63 2.37 4.18 -14.51
CA ALA A 63 1.01 3.69 -14.37
C ALA A 63 0.09 4.70 -13.67
N LEU A 64 0.57 5.35 -12.61
CA LEU A 64 -0.20 6.36 -11.88
C LEU A 64 -0.22 7.71 -12.62
N ARG A 65 0.88 8.15 -13.24
CA ARG A 65 0.91 9.40 -14.01
C ARG A 65 -0.06 9.39 -15.19
N SER A 66 -0.25 8.27 -15.84
CA SER A 66 -1.23 8.14 -16.94
C SER A 66 -2.67 8.39 -16.50
N ARG A 67 -2.94 8.27 -15.20
CA ARG A 67 -4.26 8.46 -14.55
C ARG A 67 -4.30 9.67 -13.60
N ARG A 68 -3.37 10.62 -13.71
CA ARG A 68 -3.22 11.75 -12.78
C ARG A 68 -4.43 12.72 -12.71
N SER A 69 -5.37 12.59 -13.62
CA SER A 69 -6.65 13.32 -13.56
C SER A 69 -7.65 12.73 -12.56
N GLU A 70 -7.38 11.53 -12.05
CA GLU A 70 -8.22 10.84 -11.07
C GLU A 70 -7.74 11.13 -9.64
N PRO A 71 -8.59 10.88 -8.61
CA PRO A 71 -8.23 11.13 -7.21
C PRO A 71 -7.29 10.06 -6.66
N LEU A 72 -6.04 10.05 -7.13
CA LEU A 72 -5.04 9.03 -6.77
C LEU A 72 -4.43 9.23 -5.38
N TYR A 73 -4.45 10.45 -4.86
CA TYR A 73 -3.90 10.78 -3.53
C TYR A 73 -4.92 11.58 -2.75
N TYR A 74 -4.92 11.37 -1.43
CA TYR A 74 -5.69 12.22 -0.53
C TYR A 74 -5.16 13.66 -0.59
N ARG A 75 -6.05 14.65 -0.47
CA ARG A 75 -5.70 16.06 -0.45
C ARG A 75 -5.20 16.49 0.92
N THR A 76 -5.68 15.82 1.94
CA THR A 76 -5.43 16.15 3.35
C THR A 76 -4.45 15.19 4.03
N ASP A 77 -4.03 14.12 3.33
CA ASP A 77 -3.11 13.12 3.85
C ASP A 77 -1.98 12.80 2.85
N HIS A 78 -0.88 12.23 3.35
CA HIS A 78 0.28 11.88 2.52
C HIS A 78 0.12 10.56 1.76
N HIS A 79 -0.87 9.75 2.10
CA HIS A 79 -1.09 8.47 1.44
C HIS A 79 -1.80 8.61 0.09
N TRP A 80 -1.65 7.59 -0.71
CA TRP A 80 -2.49 7.36 -1.87
C TRP A 80 -3.88 6.87 -1.47
N THR A 81 -4.84 6.92 -2.40
CA THR A 81 -6.19 6.38 -2.21
C THR A 81 -6.22 4.88 -2.52
N SER A 82 -7.29 4.20 -2.10
CA SER A 82 -7.53 2.81 -2.50
C SER A 82 -7.67 2.64 -4.03
N LEU A 83 -8.11 3.69 -4.74
CA LEU A 83 -8.14 3.69 -6.21
C LEU A 83 -6.73 3.61 -6.80
N ALA A 84 -5.79 4.41 -6.30
CA ALA A 84 -4.40 4.34 -6.75
C ALA A 84 -3.74 3.00 -6.38
N ALA A 85 -4.02 2.48 -5.19
CA ALA A 85 -3.56 1.16 -4.76
C ALA A 85 -4.10 0.04 -5.67
N ARG A 86 -5.34 0.15 -6.16
CA ARG A 86 -5.90 -0.76 -7.17
C ARG A 86 -5.11 -0.72 -8.47
N TYR A 87 -4.82 0.47 -9.01
CA TYR A 87 -4.04 0.60 -10.24
C TYR A 87 -2.62 0.06 -10.08
N ALA A 88 -2.02 0.28 -8.91
CA ALA A 88 -0.73 -0.32 -8.58
C ALA A 88 -0.82 -1.86 -8.55
N PHE A 89 -1.88 -2.43 -7.97
CA PHE A 89 -2.11 -3.87 -7.98
C PHE A 89 -2.26 -4.41 -9.41
N GLU A 90 -3.06 -3.77 -10.26
CA GLU A 90 -3.22 -4.15 -11.67
C GLU A 90 -1.87 -4.14 -12.41
N THR A 91 -1.00 -3.17 -12.13
CA THR A 91 0.34 -3.07 -12.70
C THR A 91 1.28 -4.15 -12.16
N LEU A 92 1.23 -4.42 -10.84
CA LEU A 92 2.07 -5.41 -10.18
C LEU A 92 1.64 -6.86 -10.46
N SER A 93 0.39 -7.08 -10.84
CA SER A 93 -0.17 -8.43 -10.98
C SER A 93 0.64 -9.31 -11.93
N ALA A 94 1.17 -8.76 -13.02
CA ALA A 94 2.03 -9.49 -13.95
C ALA A 94 3.35 -9.92 -13.30
N GLN A 95 3.95 -9.08 -12.44
CA GLN A 95 5.18 -9.38 -11.71
C GLN A 95 4.98 -10.42 -10.59
N LEU A 96 3.74 -10.50 -10.10
CA LEU A 96 3.33 -11.45 -9.07
C LEU A 96 2.75 -12.76 -9.65
N ASP A 97 2.71 -12.88 -10.98
CA ASP A 97 2.07 -13.99 -11.70
C ASP A 97 0.60 -14.19 -11.25
N LEU A 98 -0.16 -13.08 -11.19
CA LEU A 98 -1.56 -13.04 -10.81
C LEU A 98 -2.44 -12.65 -11.99
N GLN A 99 -3.67 -13.16 -11.99
CA GLN A 99 -4.73 -12.67 -12.88
C GLN A 99 -5.70 -11.83 -12.04
N PRO A 100 -5.73 -10.51 -12.21
CA PRO A 100 -6.55 -9.62 -11.38
C PRO A 100 -8.04 -10.00 -11.42
N VAL A 101 -8.70 -9.95 -10.28
CA VAL A 101 -10.16 -10.00 -10.19
C VAL A 101 -10.74 -8.81 -10.95
N ARG A 102 -11.75 -9.06 -11.76
CA ARG A 102 -12.29 -8.05 -12.69
C ARG A 102 -13.23 -7.06 -12.01
N SER A 103 -13.89 -7.46 -10.92
CA SER A 103 -14.89 -6.64 -10.25
C SER A 103 -14.64 -6.53 -8.75
N TYR A 104 -15.01 -5.36 -8.24
CA TYR A 104 -14.97 -5.01 -6.83
C TYR A 104 -16.21 -4.21 -6.50
N THR A 105 -16.81 -4.48 -5.37
CA THR A 105 -17.80 -3.57 -4.79
C THR A 105 -17.05 -2.52 -3.97
N VAL A 106 -17.29 -1.24 -4.30
CA VAL A 106 -16.62 -0.10 -3.66
C VAL A 106 -17.55 0.52 -2.63
N TYR A 107 -17.07 0.65 -1.40
CA TYR A 107 -17.81 1.25 -0.30
C TYR A 107 -17.10 2.52 0.18
N PRO A 108 -17.70 3.71 0.04
CA PRO A 108 -17.25 4.89 0.75
C PRO A 108 -17.57 4.72 2.24
N VAL A 109 -16.53 4.67 3.09
CA VAL A 109 -16.68 4.43 4.53
C VAL A 109 -16.49 5.69 5.36
N SER A 110 -15.94 6.74 4.78
CA SER A 110 -15.87 8.09 5.35
C SER A 110 -15.86 9.12 4.21
N ASP A 111 -16.52 10.25 4.43
CA ASP A 111 -16.49 11.45 3.56
C ASP A 111 -15.96 12.69 4.30
N SER A 112 -15.41 12.49 5.49
CA SER A 112 -14.96 13.53 6.42
C SER A 112 -13.52 13.35 6.87
N PHE A 113 -12.70 12.66 6.07
CA PHE A 113 -11.32 12.39 6.43
C PHE A 113 -10.46 13.65 6.31
N GLU A 114 -9.80 14.02 7.41
CA GLU A 114 -8.71 14.98 7.47
C GLU A 114 -7.45 14.30 8.00
N GLY A 115 -6.47 14.12 7.13
CA GLY A 115 -5.27 13.38 7.43
C GLY A 115 -4.12 14.22 7.98
N THR A 116 -2.93 13.63 7.89
CA THR A 116 -1.71 14.17 8.49
C THR A 116 -1.24 15.49 7.89
N LEU A 117 -1.52 15.75 6.61
CA LEU A 117 -1.15 17.02 5.97
C LEU A 117 -2.03 18.17 6.49
N ALA A 118 -3.34 17.95 6.65
CA ALA A 118 -4.23 18.92 7.28
C ALA A 118 -3.79 19.22 8.72
N ALA A 119 -3.47 18.18 9.49
CA ALA A 119 -2.99 18.34 10.85
C ALA A 119 -1.66 19.11 10.95
N LYS A 120 -0.73 18.92 10.02
CA LYS A 120 0.57 19.60 10.00
C LYS A 120 0.47 21.05 9.52
N THR A 121 -0.42 21.34 8.59
CA THR A 121 -0.55 22.68 7.99
C THR A 121 -1.61 23.54 8.68
N GLY A 122 -2.50 22.94 9.48
CA GLY A 122 -3.67 23.62 10.04
C GLY A 122 -4.71 23.98 8.98
N SER A 123 -4.62 23.43 7.78
CA SER A 123 -5.57 23.70 6.70
C SER A 123 -6.73 22.71 6.74
N HIS A 124 -7.94 23.23 6.92
CA HIS A 124 -9.20 22.47 6.93
C HIS A 124 -10.07 22.79 5.70
N ALA A 125 -9.42 23.19 4.59
CA ALA A 125 -10.12 23.61 3.37
C ALA A 125 -10.70 22.48 2.53
N ALA A 126 -10.37 21.23 2.86
CA ALA A 126 -10.79 20.06 2.12
C ALA A 126 -11.08 18.89 3.05
N LEU A 127 -12.00 18.05 2.63
CA LEU A 127 -12.26 16.73 3.20
C LEU A 127 -12.00 15.67 2.13
N ASP A 128 -11.52 14.53 2.54
CA ASP A 128 -11.29 13.38 1.66
C ASP A 128 -12.31 12.26 1.95
N THR A 129 -12.52 11.42 0.94
CA THR A 129 -13.33 10.21 1.07
C THR A 129 -12.42 9.00 1.17
N ILE A 130 -12.61 8.16 2.19
CA ILE A 130 -11.97 6.86 2.28
C ILE A 130 -12.90 5.81 1.67
N GLU A 131 -12.38 5.04 0.73
CA GLU A 131 -13.08 3.94 0.09
C GLU A 131 -12.39 2.61 0.40
N ILE A 132 -13.18 1.56 0.61
CA ILE A 132 -12.70 0.19 0.65
C ILE A 132 -13.21 -0.57 -0.58
N TYR A 133 -12.38 -1.49 -1.08
CA TYR A 133 -12.65 -2.29 -2.26
C TYR A 133 -12.80 -3.75 -1.84
N VAL A 134 -14.01 -4.26 -1.92
CA VAL A 134 -14.30 -5.66 -1.59
C VAL A 134 -14.33 -6.45 -2.90
N PRO A 135 -13.42 -7.42 -3.11
CA PRO A 135 -13.44 -8.25 -4.31
C PRO A 135 -14.70 -9.12 -4.35
N ASP A 136 -15.28 -9.27 -5.53
CA ASP A 136 -16.47 -10.13 -5.73
C ASP A 136 -16.03 -11.61 -5.73
N THR A 137 -15.62 -12.09 -4.56
CA THR A 137 -15.19 -13.47 -4.29
C THR A 137 -15.71 -13.93 -2.93
N ASP A 138 -15.86 -15.23 -2.75
CA ASP A 138 -16.29 -15.82 -1.47
C ASP A 138 -15.13 -16.08 -0.48
N VAL A 139 -13.97 -15.46 -0.71
CA VAL A 139 -12.79 -15.65 0.13
C VAL A 139 -13.03 -15.06 1.52
N GLN A 140 -12.91 -15.90 2.53
CA GLN A 140 -12.92 -15.51 3.93
C GLN A 140 -11.49 -15.35 4.44
N TYR A 141 -11.30 -14.56 5.50
CA TYR A 141 -9.98 -14.36 6.09
C TYR A 141 -10.03 -14.18 7.60
N ALA A 142 -8.95 -14.59 8.27
CA ALA A 142 -8.67 -14.34 9.67
C ALA A 142 -7.38 -13.51 9.76
N VAL A 143 -7.44 -12.40 10.48
CA VAL A 143 -6.34 -11.44 10.64
C VAL A 143 -5.85 -11.49 12.06
N THR A 144 -4.60 -11.90 12.28
CA THR A 144 -3.98 -12.01 13.60
C THR A 144 -2.90 -10.93 13.75
N TYR A 145 -3.03 -10.11 14.78
CA TYR A 145 -2.07 -9.07 15.15
C TYR A 145 -1.09 -9.60 16.20
N ALA A 146 0.21 -9.54 15.89
CA ALA A 146 1.23 -10.13 16.76
C ALA A 146 1.47 -9.34 18.06
N ASP A 147 1.25 -8.03 18.03
CA ASP A 147 1.41 -7.13 19.18
C ASP A 147 0.29 -7.27 20.22
N THR A 148 -0.94 -7.48 19.80
CA THR A 148 -2.11 -7.64 20.68
C THR A 148 -2.53 -9.08 20.89
N GLN A 149 -2.00 -10.02 20.11
CA GLN A 149 -2.37 -11.45 20.10
C GLN A 149 -3.89 -11.66 19.82
N THR A 150 -4.51 -10.71 19.11
CA THR A 150 -5.93 -10.77 18.75
C THR A 150 -6.11 -11.27 17.33
N THR A 151 -7.21 -11.99 17.09
CA THR A 151 -7.61 -12.44 15.75
C THR A 151 -9.01 -11.94 15.44
N ILE A 152 -9.18 -11.32 14.28
CA ILE A 152 -10.48 -10.84 13.78
C ILE A 152 -10.72 -11.32 12.35
N CYS A 153 -11.99 -11.36 11.92
CA CYS A 153 -12.36 -11.75 10.53
C CYS A 153 -12.60 -10.52 9.64
N SER A 154 -11.75 -9.51 9.77
CA SER A 154 -11.87 -8.26 9.00
C SER A 154 -10.49 -7.67 8.75
N LEU A 155 -10.29 -7.06 7.57
CA LEU A 155 -9.15 -6.21 7.26
C LEU A 155 -9.35 -4.78 7.82
N TYR A 156 -10.57 -4.46 8.28
CA TYR A 156 -10.99 -3.10 8.58
C TYR A 156 -11.41 -2.97 10.04
N ASP A 157 -10.86 -1.96 10.71
CA ASP A 157 -11.28 -1.54 12.05
C ASP A 157 -12.24 -0.33 11.93
N ARG A 158 -13.53 -0.60 12.06
CA ARG A 158 -14.57 0.44 11.94
C ARG A 158 -14.50 1.49 13.07
N ALA A 159 -13.92 1.15 14.23
CA ALA A 159 -13.82 2.09 15.34
C ALA A 159 -12.93 3.29 14.95
N LYS A 160 -11.94 3.06 14.10
CA LYS A 160 -11.02 4.11 13.61
C LYS A 160 -11.70 5.19 12.78
N LEU A 161 -12.86 4.94 12.21
CA LEU A 161 -13.63 5.95 11.48
C LEU A 161 -14.20 7.06 12.41
N ALA A 162 -14.29 6.81 13.71
CA ALA A 162 -14.68 7.81 14.70
C ALA A 162 -13.47 8.56 15.29
N GLU A 163 -12.26 8.15 14.96
CA GLU A 163 -11.01 8.77 15.43
C GLU A 163 -10.50 9.80 14.42
N LYS A 164 -9.52 10.60 14.84
CA LYS A 164 -8.90 11.61 13.96
C LYS A 164 -8.16 10.98 12.77
N ASN A 165 -7.43 9.89 13.00
CA ASN A 165 -6.69 9.19 11.96
C ASN A 165 -7.55 8.09 11.33
N GLN A 166 -8.54 8.47 10.53
CA GLN A 166 -9.47 7.52 9.91
C GLN A 166 -8.80 6.56 8.91
N TYR A 167 -7.60 6.88 8.39
CA TYR A 167 -6.84 5.96 7.53
C TYR A 167 -6.47 4.66 8.26
N GLU A 168 -6.43 4.68 9.58
CA GLU A 168 -6.26 3.47 10.38
C GLU A 168 -7.44 2.50 10.31
N VAL A 169 -8.52 2.81 9.56
CA VAL A 169 -9.55 1.82 9.21
C VAL A 169 -8.92 0.57 8.58
N PHE A 170 -7.82 0.73 7.86
CA PHE A 170 -7.03 -0.38 7.34
C PHE A 170 -6.17 -0.97 8.46
N PHE A 171 -6.53 -2.16 8.93
CA PHE A 171 -5.84 -2.95 9.97
C PHE A 171 -5.80 -2.34 11.38
N GLY A 172 -6.52 -1.28 11.69
CA GLY A 172 -6.37 -0.57 12.96
C GLY A 172 -5.09 0.28 13.04
N GLY A 173 -4.39 0.45 11.90
CA GLY A 173 -3.14 1.17 11.78
C GLY A 173 -1.94 0.27 11.44
N ASN A 174 -0.75 0.70 11.88
CA ASN A 174 0.47 -0.08 11.67
C ASN A 174 0.75 -1.02 12.86
N HIS A 175 1.03 -2.26 12.54
CA HIS A 175 1.46 -3.31 13.49
C HIS A 175 2.82 -3.85 13.06
N SER A 176 3.63 -4.29 13.99
CA SER A 176 4.95 -4.87 13.70
C SER A 176 4.84 -6.08 12.76
N ARG A 177 3.85 -6.94 13.02
CA ARG A 177 3.52 -8.11 12.21
C ARG A 177 2.02 -8.38 12.23
N VAL A 178 1.47 -8.62 11.04
CA VAL A 178 0.09 -9.10 10.84
C VAL A 178 0.12 -10.39 10.02
N ASP A 179 -0.59 -11.42 10.45
CA ASP A 179 -0.74 -12.70 9.77
C ASP A 179 -2.19 -12.84 9.28
N ILE A 180 -2.37 -12.86 7.97
CA ILE A 180 -3.67 -13.00 7.32
C ILE A 180 -3.74 -14.39 6.74
N GLN A 181 -4.68 -15.21 7.20
CA GLN A 181 -5.02 -16.50 6.62
C GLN A 181 -6.31 -16.38 5.83
N THR A 182 -6.35 -16.95 4.65
CA THR A 182 -7.51 -16.88 3.74
C THR A 182 -8.00 -18.28 3.33
N THR A 183 -9.18 -18.34 2.76
CA THR A 183 -9.75 -19.54 2.13
C THR A 183 -9.58 -19.54 0.63
N ALA A 184 -8.55 -18.87 0.08
CA ALA A 184 -8.35 -18.73 -1.36
C ALA A 184 -7.96 -20.04 -2.07
N ASP A 185 -7.42 -21.02 -1.33
CA ASP A 185 -7.04 -22.36 -1.82
C ASP A 185 -6.10 -22.32 -3.06
N THR A 186 -5.10 -21.46 -2.98
CA THR A 186 -4.15 -21.20 -4.08
C THR A 186 -2.81 -21.93 -3.91
N GLY A 187 -2.53 -22.47 -2.74
CA GLY A 187 -1.23 -23.03 -2.35
C GLY A 187 -0.13 -21.98 -2.17
N ARG A 188 -0.48 -20.68 -2.11
CA ARG A 188 0.48 -19.58 -2.15
C ARG A 188 0.58 -18.85 -0.82
N THR A 189 1.81 -18.51 -0.44
CA THR A 189 2.10 -17.63 0.71
C THR A 189 2.86 -16.39 0.24
N LEU A 190 2.49 -15.22 0.77
CA LEU A 190 3.18 -13.96 0.54
C LEU A 190 3.82 -13.47 1.84
N LEU A 191 5.11 -13.14 1.79
CA LEU A 191 5.76 -12.29 2.78
C LEU A 191 5.79 -10.86 2.22
N LEU A 192 5.14 -9.93 2.89
CA LEU A 192 5.05 -8.53 2.51
C LEU A 192 5.82 -7.65 3.51
N LEU A 193 7.00 -7.18 3.12
CA LEU A 193 7.71 -6.12 3.83
C LEU A 193 7.16 -4.77 3.37
N LYS A 194 6.64 -3.95 4.28
CA LYS A 194 5.84 -2.80 3.89
C LYS A 194 6.02 -1.58 4.79
N ASP A 195 5.64 -0.42 4.26
CA ASP A 195 5.30 0.79 5.01
C ASP A 195 3.77 0.99 5.08
N SER A 196 3.31 2.13 5.57
CA SER A 196 1.88 2.42 5.74
C SER A 196 1.10 2.55 4.42
N TYR A 197 1.76 2.82 3.30
CA TYR A 197 1.12 2.88 1.99
C TYR A 197 0.46 1.55 1.61
N ALA A 198 1.08 0.42 1.99
CA ALA A 198 0.52 -0.89 1.66
C ALA A 198 -0.73 -1.27 2.49
N ASN A 199 -1.11 -0.52 3.52
CA ASN A 199 -2.29 -0.86 4.32
C ASN A 199 -3.56 -0.94 3.45
N CYS A 200 -3.84 0.07 2.61
CA CYS A 200 -4.97 0.03 1.68
C CYS A 200 -4.74 -0.85 0.44
N PHE A 201 -3.51 -1.31 0.19
CA PHE A 201 -3.17 -2.18 -0.95
C PHE A 201 -3.51 -3.66 -0.69
N VAL A 202 -3.37 -4.13 0.55
CA VAL A 202 -3.49 -5.57 0.90
C VAL A 202 -4.87 -6.13 0.58
N GLN A 203 -5.94 -5.33 0.59
CA GLN A 203 -7.28 -5.76 0.22
C GLN A 203 -7.35 -6.39 -1.18
N PHE A 204 -6.44 -6.02 -2.09
CA PHE A 204 -6.37 -6.55 -3.44
C PHE A 204 -5.61 -7.88 -3.53
N LEU A 205 -4.89 -8.28 -2.48
CA LEU A 205 -4.06 -9.49 -2.44
C LEU A 205 -4.80 -10.71 -1.87
N THR A 206 -5.82 -10.50 -1.04
CA THR A 206 -6.49 -11.58 -0.30
C THR A 206 -7.08 -12.69 -1.16
N PRO A 207 -7.54 -12.48 -2.42
CA PRO A 207 -8.03 -13.57 -3.26
C PRO A 207 -6.95 -14.48 -3.84
N TYR A 208 -5.65 -14.16 -3.66
CA TYR A 208 -4.56 -14.80 -4.40
C TYR A 208 -3.57 -15.56 -3.53
N TYR A 209 -3.72 -15.47 -2.22
CA TYR A 209 -2.80 -16.08 -1.26
C TYR A 209 -3.57 -16.72 -0.11
N ASP A 210 -3.19 -17.94 0.26
CA ASP A 210 -3.75 -18.63 1.43
C ASP A 210 -3.24 -18.01 2.73
N ARG A 211 -2.05 -17.39 2.64
CA ARG A 211 -1.45 -16.68 3.75
C ARG A 211 -0.72 -15.43 3.26
N ILE A 212 -0.93 -14.31 3.95
CA ILE A 212 -0.16 -13.07 3.78
C ILE A 212 0.45 -12.70 5.13
N LEU A 213 1.78 -12.76 5.21
CA LEU A 213 2.51 -12.32 6.39
C LEU A 213 3.05 -10.91 6.14
N MET A 214 2.46 -9.92 6.79
CA MET A 214 2.88 -8.52 6.70
C MET A 214 3.87 -8.18 7.81
N ILE A 215 4.99 -7.54 7.44
CA ILE A 215 5.98 -6.99 8.38
C ILE A 215 6.16 -5.51 8.08
N CYS A 216 5.92 -4.67 9.08
CA CYS A 216 6.02 -3.23 8.92
C CYS A 216 7.46 -2.76 9.20
N LEU A 217 8.10 -2.18 8.20
CA LEU A 217 9.47 -1.70 8.29
C LEU A 217 9.64 -0.53 9.29
N LEU A 218 8.54 0.19 9.60
CA LEU A 218 8.56 1.28 10.58
C LEU A 218 8.79 0.80 12.02
N TYR A 219 8.58 -0.51 12.30
CA TYR A 219 8.75 -1.10 13.63
C TYR A 219 9.95 -2.07 13.74
N THR A 220 10.59 -2.39 12.61
CA THR A 220 11.68 -3.36 12.56
C THR A 220 13.05 -2.73 12.33
N SER A 221 13.09 -1.47 11.91
CA SER A 221 14.31 -0.69 11.74
C SER A 221 14.43 0.32 12.87
N PRO A 222 15.58 0.43 13.55
CA PRO A 222 15.83 1.57 14.43
C PRO A 222 15.79 2.82 13.56
N SER A 223 14.80 3.68 13.79
CA SER A 223 14.71 4.96 13.09
C SER A 223 15.84 5.87 13.61
N PRO A 224 16.62 6.52 12.75
CA PRO A 224 17.57 7.53 13.20
C PRO A 224 16.88 8.82 13.67
N ARG A 225 15.54 8.80 13.85
CA ARG A 225 14.72 9.93 14.30
C ARG A 225 14.11 9.76 15.68
N ASP A 226 14.44 8.67 16.37
CA ASP A 226 14.08 8.44 17.78
C ASP A 226 15.19 8.93 18.71
#